data_7f778f1cce70540c5427ccc8a6d63c11
#
_entry.id   7f778f1cce70540c5427ccc8a6d63c11
#
_cell.length_a   1.000
_cell.length_b   1.000
_cell.length_c   1.000
_cell.angle_alpha   90.00
_cell.angle_beta   90.00
_cell.angle_gamma   90.00
#
_symmetry.space_group_name_H-M   'P 1'
#
loop_
_entity.id
_entity.type
_entity.pdbx_description
1 polymer ?
#
loop_
_entity_poly.entity_id
_entity_poly.type
_entity_poly.pdbx_seq_one_letter_code
_entity_poly.pdbx_strand_id
1 'polypeptide(L)'
;MISKKMENMVANSSAIRAMFEEGNRLAAKYGAENVFDFSLGNPNVPAPEAVKKAMIEILSEEDPIVLHGYTNSNAGYQDVRQAVADSLNERFGTNFASRNITMTVGAAGGLNVILKSLLNPGDEVVVFAPYFGEYRSYTDNYDGVIVEISPDTETFQPKLDEFEEKLSPKTKAVIVNTPNNPTGVVYSEETIQKLAAILEKKQKEFGTEIYLISDEPYRELAYDGVEVPYLTKYYANTVVGYSFSKSLSLPGERIGYLVIPDEVADSEKLNAAANVATRILGFVNAPTLQQKVVKACLNEKTDISYYDRNRETLYNGLKELGFECIKPEGAFYLFVKSPVADEKEFCNTAKKYNILIVPGSSFGCPGYVRMAYCVAYETIVNALPKFAELAKEYR
;
A
#
# COMPACT_ATOMS: atom_id res chain seq x y z
N MET A 1 7.24 -27.27 18.48
CA MET A 1 6.19 -27.26 17.43
C MET A 1 5.60 -25.87 17.39
N ILE A 2 5.51 -25.26 16.19
CA ILE A 2 4.78 -24.00 15.95
C ILE A 2 3.32 -24.33 15.58
N SER A 3 2.44 -23.32 15.56
CA SER A 3 1.05 -23.55 15.13
C SER A 3 0.98 -23.93 13.64
N LYS A 4 0.02 -24.77 13.24
CA LYS A 4 -0.19 -25.14 11.83
C LYS A 4 -0.39 -23.93 10.92
N LYS A 5 -1.08 -22.89 11.41
CA LYS A 5 -1.29 -21.64 10.69
C LYS A 5 0.05 -20.96 10.37
N MET A 6 0.93 -20.84 11.36
CA MET A 6 2.27 -20.26 11.15
C MET A 6 3.18 -21.13 10.30
N GLU A 7 3.07 -22.46 10.40
CA GLU A 7 3.80 -23.39 9.54
C GLU A 7 3.47 -23.15 8.06
N ASN A 8 2.17 -23.02 7.74
CA ASN A 8 1.69 -22.70 6.40
C ASN A 8 2.16 -21.31 5.94
N MET A 9 2.10 -20.29 6.81
CA MET A 9 2.56 -18.95 6.48
C MET A 9 4.07 -18.89 6.21
N VAL A 10 4.87 -19.63 6.97
CA VAL A 10 6.32 -19.74 6.75
C VAL A 10 6.63 -20.45 5.43
N ALA A 11 5.92 -21.54 5.12
CA ALA A 11 6.08 -22.27 3.86
C ALA A 11 5.72 -21.41 2.62
N ASN A 12 4.77 -20.48 2.77
CA ASN A 12 4.32 -19.56 1.74
C ASN A 12 4.86 -18.13 1.96
N SER A 13 6.00 -17.98 2.64
CA SER A 13 6.57 -16.67 2.98
C SER A 13 6.84 -15.81 1.74
N SER A 14 6.74 -14.50 1.94
CA SER A 14 6.80 -13.48 0.89
C SER A 14 8.01 -13.63 -0.05
N ALA A 15 7.73 -13.76 -1.36
CA ALA A 15 8.75 -13.75 -2.41
C ALA A 15 9.58 -12.45 -2.41
N ILE A 16 8.99 -11.34 -1.98
CA ILE A 16 9.66 -10.03 -1.85
C ILE A 16 10.81 -10.13 -0.86
N ARG A 17 10.56 -10.76 0.31
CA ARG A 17 11.60 -10.91 1.33
C ARG A 17 12.72 -11.85 0.88
N ALA A 18 12.36 -12.96 0.24
CA ALA A 18 13.34 -13.88 -0.33
C ALA A 18 14.23 -13.22 -1.39
N MET A 19 13.67 -12.34 -2.23
CA MET A 19 14.46 -11.57 -3.21
C MET A 19 15.38 -10.57 -2.51
N PHE A 20 14.93 -9.89 -1.46
CA PHE A 20 15.77 -8.96 -0.69
C PHE A 20 16.95 -9.67 -0.01
N GLU A 21 16.73 -10.84 0.58
CA GLU A 21 17.80 -11.67 1.18
C GLU A 21 18.79 -12.15 0.10
N GLU A 22 18.29 -12.54 -1.07
CA GLU A 22 19.13 -12.88 -2.23
C GLU A 22 19.94 -11.67 -2.73
N GLY A 23 19.36 -10.47 -2.74
CA GLY A 23 20.05 -9.22 -3.07
C GLY A 23 21.25 -8.98 -2.18
N ASN A 24 21.06 -9.10 -0.87
CA ASN A 24 22.17 -8.97 0.09
C ASN A 24 23.27 -10.02 -0.16
N ARG A 25 22.91 -11.26 -0.49
CA ARG A 25 23.85 -12.33 -0.80
C ARG A 25 24.65 -12.04 -2.08
N LEU A 26 23.98 -11.55 -3.13
CA LEU A 26 24.63 -11.18 -4.39
C LEU A 26 25.54 -9.96 -4.21
N ALA A 27 25.09 -8.94 -3.45
CA ALA A 27 25.86 -7.75 -3.14
C ALA A 27 27.17 -8.09 -2.38
N ALA A 28 27.09 -9.03 -1.44
CA ALA A 28 28.29 -9.52 -0.74
C ALA A 28 29.27 -10.25 -1.65
N LYS A 29 28.78 -10.87 -2.74
CA LYS A 29 29.59 -11.66 -3.67
C LYS A 29 30.17 -10.82 -4.81
N TYR A 30 29.40 -9.91 -5.38
CA TYR A 30 29.74 -9.21 -6.62
C TYR A 30 29.96 -7.70 -6.45
N GLY A 31 29.76 -7.15 -5.25
CA GLY A 31 29.70 -5.71 -4.98
C GLY A 31 28.28 -5.17 -5.18
N ALA A 32 27.86 -4.27 -4.31
CA ALA A 32 26.48 -3.72 -4.34
C ALA A 32 26.19 -2.94 -5.63
N GLU A 33 27.21 -2.31 -6.21
CA GLU A 33 27.12 -1.54 -7.47
C GLU A 33 26.84 -2.42 -8.70
N ASN A 34 27.04 -3.74 -8.59
CA ASN A 34 26.82 -4.72 -9.65
C ASN A 34 25.53 -5.55 -9.44
N VAL A 35 24.71 -5.18 -8.48
CA VAL A 35 23.40 -5.83 -8.20
C VAL A 35 22.28 -4.83 -8.41
N PHE A 36 21.34 -5.19 -9.26
CA PHE A 36 20.21 -4.33 -9.67
C PHE A 36 18.94 -4.85 -8.98
N ASP A 37 18.75 -4.41 -7.73
CA ASP A 37 17.64 -4.88 -6.89
C ASP A 37 16.42 -3.98 -7.04
N PHE A 38 15.44 -4.45 -7.81
CA PHE A 38 14.12 -3.83 -8.00
C PHE A 38 13.03 -4.52 -7.16
N SER A 39 13.40 -5.32 -6.17
CA SER A 39 12.42 -6.15 -5.43
C SER A 39 11.69 -5.38 -4.33
N LEU A 40 12.36 -4.46 -3.62
CA LEU A 40 11.82 -3.80 -2.44
C LEU A 40 11.35 -2.36 -2.73
N GLY A 41 10.09 -2.08 -2.39
CA GLY A 41 9.51 -0.73 -2.44
C GLY A 41 9.91 0.13 -1.23
N ASN A 42 11.20 0.39 -1.05
CA ASN A 42 11.71 1.25 0.00
C ASN A 42 12.06 2.63 -0.58
N PRO A 43 11.46 3.76 -0.07
CA PRO A 43 11.80 5.09 -0.54
C PRO A 43 13.29 5.36 -0.57
N ASN A 44 13.80 5.94 -1.65
CA ASN A 44 15.20 6.32 -1.85
C ASN A 44 15.36 7.86 -2.01
N VAL A 45 14.41 8.59 -1.47
CA VAL A 45 14.46 10.06 -1.37
C VAL A 45 14.48 10.38 0.12
N PRO A 46 15.33 11.30 0.59
CA PRO A 46 15.36 11.66 2.01
C PRO A 46 14.03 12.27 2.45
N ALA A 47 13.71 12.11 3.73
CA ALA A 47 12.60 12.84 4.34
C ALA A 47 12.83 14.35 4.19
N PRO A 48 11.76 15.16 4.07
CA PRO A 48 11.88 16.61 4.08
C PRO A 48 12.66 17.12 5.30
N GLU A 49 13.47 18.18 5.14
CA GLU A 49 14.27 18.75 6.23
C GLU A 49 13.39 19.22 7.41
N ALA A 50 12.14 19.59 7.14
CA ALA A 50 11.15 19.92 8.16
C ALA A 50 10.93 18.78 9.16
N VAL A 51 11.02 17.52 8.73
CA VAL A 51 10.89 16.35 9.63
C VAL A 51 12.00 16.35 10.70
N LYS A 52 13.25 16.55 10.26
CA LYS A 52 14.39 16.62 11.19
C LYS A 52 14.27 17.80 12.14
N LYS A 53 13.88 18.98 11.63
CA LYS A 53 13.66 20.18 12.45
C LYS A 53 12.58 19.95 13.49
N ALA A 54 11.43 19.40 13.08
CA ALA A 54 10.34 19.07 14.00
C ALA A 54 10.77 18.08 15.08
N MET A 55 11.53 17.03 14.73
CA MET A 55 12.06 16.09 15.72
C MET A 55 12.94 16.78 16.78
N ILE A 56 13.87 17.65 16.34
CA ILE A 56 14.77 18.37 17.26
C ILE A 56 13.98 19.31 18.17
N GLU A 57 13.05 20.09 17.62
CA GLU A 57 12.21 21.03 18.36
C GLU A 57 11.36 20.32 19.41
N ILE A 58 10.61 19.27 19.01
CA ILE A 58 9.77 18.49 19.90
C ILE A 58 10.59 17.86 21.06
N LEU A 59 11.75 17.28 20.76
CA LEU A 59 12.62 16.68 21.76
C LEU A 59 13.22 17.72 22.71
N SER A 60 13.35 18.98 22.29
CA SER A 60 13.94 20.06 23.10
C SER A 60 12.92 20.80 23.96
N GLU A 61 11.67 20.87 23.52
CA GLU A 61 10.66 21.75 24.13
C GLU A 61 9.56 20.99 24.87
N GLU A 62 9.26 19.74 24.49
CA GLU A 62 8.20 18.96 25.11
C GLU A 62 8.65 18.37 26.47
N ASP A 63 7.71 18.30 27.43
CA ASP A 63 7.93 17.57 28.66
C ASP A 63 8.23 16.09 28.37
N PRO A 64 9.40 15.57 28.78
CA PRO A 64 9.78 14.17 28.45
C PRO A 64 8.80 13.14 29.04
N ILE A 65 8.12 13.41 30.15
CA ILE A 65 7.14 12.49 30.75
C ILE A 65 5.92 12.42 29.86
N VAL A 66 5.46 13.54 29.30
CA VAL A 66 4.32 13.62 28.39
C VAL A 66 4.68 13.03 27.03
N LEU A 67 5.85 13.39 26.49
CA LEU A 67 6.30 12.95 25.18
C LEU A 67 6.50 11.43 25.11
N HIS A 68 7.09 10.83 26.14
CA HIS A 68 7.40 9.40 26.17
C HIS A 68 6.34 8.56 26.88
N GLY A 69 5.28 9.20 27.38
CA GLY A 69 4.14 8.53 28.02
C GLY A 69 3.17 7.92 27.00
N TYR A 70 2.25 7.10 27.49
CA TYR A 70 1.11 6.67 26.69
C TYR A 70 0.19 7.86 26.39
N THR A 71 -0.47 7.82 25.22
CA THR A 71 -1.52 8.79 24.91
C THR A 71 -2.78 8.53 25.75
N ASN A 72 -3.56 9.57 26.01
CA ASN A 72 -4.82 9.47 26.76
C ASN A 72 -5.90 8.66 26.04
N SER A 73 -5.70 8.33 24.78
CA SER A 73 -6.60 7.53 23.94
C SER A 73 -5.78 6.60 23.06
N ASN A 74 -6.23 5.37 22.88
CA ASN A 74 -5.60 4.47 21.92
C ASN A 74 -5.65 4.99 20.45
N ALA A 75 -6.56 5.94 20.17
CA ALA A 75 -6.60 6.63 18.87
C ALA A 75 -5.44 7.63 18.66
N GLY A 76 -4.67 7.95 19.70
CA GLY A 76 -3.58 8.93 19.63
C GLY A 76 -3.96 10.32 20.19
N TYR A 77 -3.04 11.27 20.10
CA TYR A 77 -3.25 12.64 20.59
C TYR A 77 -4.40 13.33 19.85
N GLN A 78 -5.30 13.98 20.62
CA GLN A 78 -6.49 14.62 20.05
C GLN A 78 -6.13 15.77 19.10
N ASP A 79 -5.15 16.58 19.44
CA ASP A 79 -4.68 17.72 18.65
C ASP A 79 -3.99 17.27 17.35
N VAL A 80 -3.30 16.14 17.35
CA VAL A 80 -2.74 15.51 16.14
C VAL A 80 -3.86 15.02 15.24
N ARG A 81 -4.82 14.30 15.79
CA ARG A 81 -5.98 13.79 15.04
C ARG A 81 -6.82 14.92 14.44
N GLN A 82 -7.00 16.03 15.19
CA GLN A 82 -7.71 17.19 14.66
C GLN A 82 -6.94 17.85 13.53
N ALA A 83 -5.62 18.01 13.64
CA ALA A 83 -4.80 18.56 12.56
C ALA A 83 -4.84 17.69 11.29
N VAL A 84 -4.84 16.36 11.43
CA VAL A 84 -5.03 15.43 10.28
C VAL A 84 -6.41 15.64 9.66
N ALA A 85 -7.48 15.71 10.48
CA ALA A 85 -8.84 15.95 9.99
C ALA A 85 -8.95 17.29 9.23
N ASP A 86 -8.39 18.36 9.78
CA ASP A 86 -8.40 19.70 9.16
C ASP A 86 -7.67 19.69 7.81
N SER A 87 -6.50 19.05 7.74
CA SER A 87 -5.74 18.90 6.48
C SER A 87 -6.53 18.12 5.42
N LEU A 88 -7.23 17.05 5.81
CA LEU A 88 -8.08 16.29 4.88
C LEU A 88 -9.30 17.11 4.41
N ASN A 89 -9.92 17.85 5.32
CA ASN A 89 -11.04 18.74 5.00
C ASN A 89 -10.66 19.83 4.00
N GLU A 90 -9.48 20.46 4.20
CA GLU A 90 -8.97 21.46 3.28
C GLU A 90 -8.68 20.87 1.89
N ARG A 91 -8.04 19.70 1.84
CA ARG A 91 -7.61 19.06 0.58
C ARG A 91 -8.76 18.45 -0.21
N PHE A 92 -9.71 17.85 0.46
CA PHE A 92 -10.75 17.04 -0.19
C PHE A 92 -12.18 17.58 -0.01
N GLY A 93 -12.37 18.67 0.73
CA GLY A 93 -13.70 19.24 0.98
C GLY A 93 -14.58 18.31 1.81
N THR A 94 -14.01 17.55 2.73
CA THR A 94 -14.70 16.68 3.69
C THR A 94 -15.06 17.43 4.96
N ASN A 95 -15.70 16.76 5.92
CA ASN A 95 -16.10 17.36 7.21
C ASN A 95 -15.71 16.43 8.37
N PHE A 96 -14.46 16.02 8.42
CA PHE A 96 -13.95 15.16 9.48
C PHE A 96 -13.61 15.95 10.74
N ALA A 97 -13.68 15.29 11.88
CA ALA A 97 -13.23 15.77 13.17
C ALA A 97 -12.23 14.76 13.78
N SER A 98 -11.61 15.12 14.90
CA SER A 98 -10.66 14.22 15.56
C SER A 98 -11.25 12.85 15.93
N ARG A 99 -12.57 12.74 16.14
CA ARG A 99 -13.24 11.46 16.40
C ARG A 99 -13.20 10.48 15.24
N ASN A 100 -13.07 11.00 14.01
CA ASN A 100 -13.01 10.19 12.78
C ASN A 100 -11.60 9.65 12.51
N ILE A 101 -10.58 10.11 13.23
CA ILE A 101 -9.18 9.79 12.98
C ILE A 101 -8.64 8.88 14.09
N THR A 102 -7.98 7.80 13.69
CA THR A 102 -7.17 6.96 14.60
C THR A 102 -5.75 6.88 14.07
N MET A 103 -4.77 7.35 14.85
CA MET A 103 -3.35 7.23 14.50
C MET A 103 -2.92 5.77 14.61
N THR A 104 -2.15 5.29 13.62
CA THR A 104 -1.80 3.87 13.48
C THR A 104 -0.30 3.65 13.34
N VAL A 105 0.12 2.41 13.54
CA VAL A 105 1.50 1.95 13.32
C VAL A 105 1.70 1.66 11.82
N GLY A 106 1.67 2.71 11.02
CA GLY A 106 1.64 2.66 9.55
C GLY A 106 0.33 2.08 9.00
N ALA A 107 0.23 2.02 7.65
CA ALA A 107 -0.96 1.44 6.99
C ALA A 107 -1.19 -0.02 7.35
N ALA A 108 -0.13 -0.85 7.44
CA ALA A 108 -0.24 -2.26 7.81
C ALA A 108 -0.91 -2.44 9.19
N GLY A 109 -0.51 -1.63 10.17
CA GLY A 109 -1.16 -1.60 11.49
C GLY A 109 -2.62 -1.18 11.39
N GLY A 110 -2.92 -0.13 10.60
CA GLY A 110 -4.28 0.33 10.36
C GLY A 110 -5.17 -0.72 9.70
N LEU A 111 -4.68 -1.41 8.67
CA LEU A 111 -5.41 -2.48 8.02
C LEU A 111 -5.73 -3.65 8.99
N ASN A 112 -4.75 -4.04 9.81
CA ASN A 112 -4.99 -5.06 10.83
C ASN A 112 -6.01 -4.61 11.88
N VAL A 113 -5.98 -3.33 12.29
CA VAL A 113 -6.97 -2.75 13.22
C VAL A 113 -8.37 -2.79 12.63
N ILE A 114 -8.55 -2.34 11.38
CA ILE A 114 -9.89 -2.29 10.78
C ILE A 114 -10.42 -3.69 10.45
N LEU A 115 -9.59 -4.60 9.93
CA LEU A 115 -9.99 -5.98 9.67
C LEU A 115 -10.34 -6.73 10.96
N LYS A 116 -9.57 -6.53 12.05
CA LYS A 116 -9.92 -7.04 13.38
C LYS A 116 -11.26 -6.55 13.88
N SER A 117 -11.61 -5.29 13.56
CA SER A 117 -12.86 -4.67 14.01
C SER A 117 -14.08 -5.13 13.20
N LEU A 118 -13.90 -5.56 11.95
CA LEU A 118 -14.98 -5.88 11.02
C LEU A 118 -15.25 -7.38 10.87
N LEU A 119 -14.21 -8.22 10.88
CA LEU A 119 -14.32 -9.60 10.44
C LEU A 119 -14.77 -10.55 11.54
N ASN A 120 -15.73 -11.40 11.21
CA ASN A 120 -16.00 -12.67 11.89
C ASN A 120 -15.35 -13.81 11.08
N PRO A 121 -15.12 -14.99 11.69
CA PRO A 121 -14.65 -16.15 10.95
C PRO A 121 -15.56 -16.49 9.77
N GLY A 122 -14.98 -16.62 8.58
CA GLY A 122 -15.68 -16.92 7.33
C GLY A 122 -16.24 -15.72 6.59
N ASP A 123 -16.12 -14.50 7.12
CA ASP A 123 -16.44 -13.28 6.37
C ASP A 123 -15.47 -13.10 5.18
N GLU A 124 -16.00 -12.62 4.06
CA GLU A 124 -15.24 -12.45 2.82
C GLU A 124 -14.67 -11.05 2.68
N VAL A 125 -13.41 -10.98 2.23
CA VAL A 125 -12.73 -9.73 1.85
C VAL A 125 -12.39 -9.82 0.37
N VAL A 126 -12.98 -8.93 -0.45
CA VAL A 126 -12.75 -8.90 -1.88
C VAL A 126 -11.55 -8.02 -2.21
N VAL A 127 -10.70 -8.50 -3.12
CA VAL A 127 -9.53 -7.80 -3.64
C VAL A 127 -9.46 -7.90 -5.16
N PHE A 128 -8.91 -6.89 -5.82
CA PHE A 128 -8.73 -6.86 -7.27
C PHE A 128 -7.29 -7.22 -7.63
N ALA A 129 -7.10 -8.36 -8.30
CA ALA A 129 -5.77 -8.72 -8.78
C ALA A 129 -5.32 -7.80 -9.93
N PRO A 130 -4.05 -7.39 -9.99
CA PRO A 130 -3.03 -7.68 -8.99
C PRO A 130 -3.13 -6.76 -7.76
N TYR A 131 -2.83 -7.31 -6.59
CA TYR A 131 -2.95 -6.62 -5.30
C TYR A 131 -1.76 -6.90 -4.39
N PHE A 132 -1.60 -6.10 -3.35
CA PHE A 132 -0.55 -6.29 -2.34
C PHE A 132 -0.76 -7.61 -1.57
N GLY A 133 0.16 -8.55 -1.75
CA GLY A 133 0.01 -9.95 -1.30
C GLY A 133 -0.28 -10.13 0.19
N GLU A 134 0.14 -9.17 1.04
CA GLU A 134 -0.10 -9.25 2.49
C GLU A 134 -1.58 -9.12 2.88
N TYR A 135 -2.47 -8.66 1.98
CA TYR A 135 -3.91 -8.64 2.28
C TYR A 135 -4.46 -10.05 2.58
N ARG A 136 -3.87 -11.09 1.98
CA ARG A 136 -4.20 -12.50 2.31
C ARG A 136 -3.87 -12.80 3.76
N SER A 137 -2.63 -12.48 4.18
CA SER A 137 -2.16 -12.73 5.54
C SER A 137 -2.95 -11.92 6.57
N TYR A 138 -3.26 -10.65 6.26
CA TYR A 138 -4.05 -9.81 7.17
C TYR A 138 -5.48 -10.30 7.33
N THR A 139 -6.11 -10.78 6.26
CA THR A 139 -7.46 -11.37 6.30
C THR A 139 -7.45 -12.70 7.06
N ASP A 140 -6.47 -13.56 6.76
CA ASP A 140 -6.32 -14.86 7.42
C ASP A 140 -6.03 -14.73 8.92
N ASN A 141 -5.38 -13.65 9.38
CA ASN A 141 -5.18 -13.40 10.81
C ASN A 141 -6.50 -13.39 11.62
N TYR A 142 -7.61 -13.08 10.96
CA TYR A 142 -8.95 -12.99 11.58
C TYR A 142 -9.92 -14.03 11.04
N ASP A 143 -9.39 -15.12 10.48
CA ASP A 143 -10.16 -16.23 9.91
C ASP A 143 -11.15 -15.80 8.81
N GLY A 144 -10.86 -14.67 8.15
CA GLY A 144 -11.56 -14.20 6.97
C GLY A 144 -11.12 -14.96 5.70
N VAL A 145 -11.89 -14.81 4.65
CA VAL A 145 -11.66 -15.47 3.34
C VAL A 145 -11.41 -14.40 2.27
N ILE A 146 -10.28 -14.50 1.56
CA ILE A 146 -10.01 -13.65 0.40
C ILE A 146 -10.84 -14.14 -0.80
N VAL A 147 -11.55 -13.20 -1.43
CA VAL A 147 -12.21 -13.38 -2.73
C VAL A 147 -11.47 -12.52 -3.75
N GLU A 148 -10.83 -13.16 -4.72
CA GLU A 148 -10.01 -12.49 -5.73
C GLU A 148 -10.83 -12.22 -6.98
N ILE A 149 -10.80 -10.98 -7.48
CA ILE A 149 -11.28 -10.61 -8.80
C ILE A 149 -10.09 -10.71 -9.76
N SER A 150 -10.29 -11.39 -10.88
CA SER A 150 -9.23 -11.65 -11.88
C SER A 150 -8.67 -10.34 -12.45
N PRO A 151 -7.37 -10.28 -12.79
CA PRO A 151 -6.76 -9.07 -13.34
C PRO A 151 -7.34 -8.74 -14.73
N ASP A 152 -7.60 -7.47 -14.97
CA ASP A 152 -7.66 -6.94 -16.33
C ASP A 152 -6.24 -6.61 -16.79
N THR A 153 -5.68 -7.42 -17.67
CA THR A 153 -4.28 -7.25 -18.10
C THR A 153 -4.10 -6.22 -19.21
N GLU A 154 -5.19 -5.61 -19.70
CA GLU A 154 -5.13 -4.52 -20.68
C GLU A 154 -5.01 -3.16 -20.01
N THR A 155 -5.72 -2.95 -18.89
CA THR A 155 -5.79 -1.65 -18.23
C THR A 155 -5.38 -1.68 -16.76
N PHE A 156 -5.41 -2.83 -16.11
CA PHE A 156 -5.32 -3.05 -14.67
C PHE A 156 -6.35 -2.27 -13.85
N GLN A 157 -7.45 -1.84 -14.48
CA GLN A 157 -8.64 -1.38 -13.76
C GLN A 157 -9.41 -2.58 -13.20
N PRO A 158 -10.21 -2.42 -12.14
CA PRO A 158 -11.09 -3.45 -11.60
C PRO A 158 -12.05 -4.04 -12.65
N LYS A 159 -12.15 -5.37 -12.75
CA LYS A 159 -13.17 -6.05 -13.54
C LYS A 159 -14.51 -6.01 -12.81
N LEU A 160 -15.32 -4.99 -13.08
CA LEU A 160 -16.53 -4.71 -12.33
C LEU A 160 -17.64 -5.75 -12.53
N ASP A 161 -17.74 -6.38 -13.70
CA ASP A 161 -18.74 -7.44 -13.95
C ASP A 161 -18.45 -8.67 -13.09
N GLU A 162 -17.20 -9.15 -13.07
CA GLU A 162 -16.78 -10.25 -12.20
C GLU A 162 -16.88 -9.88 -10.73
N PHE A 163 -16.59 -8.61 -10.38
CA PHE A 163 -16.77 -8.11 -9.03
C PHE A 163 -18.21 -8.22 -8.57
N GLU A 164 -19.17 -7.75 -9.37
CA GLU A 164 -20.58 -7.82 -9.04
C GLU A 164 -21.06 -9.28 -8.87
N GLU A 165 -20.59 -10.19 -9.72
CA GLU A 165 -20.94 -11.62 -9.67
C GLU A 165 -20.40 -12.33 -8.43
N LYS A 166 -19.19 -11.96 -7.96
CA LYS A 166 -18.51 -12.62 -6.83
C LYS A 166 -18.91 -12.07 -5.46
N LEU A 167 -19.61 -10.94 -5.40
CA LEU A 167 -20.15 -10.45 -4.13
C LEU A 167 -21.22 -11.39 -3.59
N SER A 168 -21.18 -11.67 -2.30
CA SER A 168 -22.10 -12.58 -1.59
C SER A 168 -22.60 -11.98 -0.28
N PRO A 169 -23.62 -12.54 0.35
CA PRO A 169 -24.05 -12.14 1.71
C PRO A 169 -22.97 -12.26 2.79
N LYS A 170 -21.85 -12.94 2.51
CA LYS A 170 -20.67 -13.04 3.39
C LYS A 170 -19.65 -11.93 3.15
N THR A 171 -19.78 -11.18 2.06
CA THR A 171 -18.84 -10.11 1.75
C THR A 171 -18.94 -9.02 2.81
N LYS A 172 -17.88 -8.87 3.60
CA LYS A 172 -17.79 -7.88 4.67
C LYS A 172 -17.02 -6.64 4.24
N ALA A 173 -15.95 -6.82 3.47
CA ALA A 173 -15.11 -5.71 3.05
C ALA A 173 -14.57 -5.90 1.62
N VAL A 174 -14.26 -4.77 0.98
CA VAL A 174 -13.56 -4.68 -0.29
C VAL A 174 -12.35 -3.80 -0.09
N ILE A 175 -11.15 -4.27 -0.46
CA ILE A 175 -9.92 -3.46 -0.36
C ILE A 175 -9.57 -2.90 -1.74
N VAL A 176 -9.42 -1.59 -1.82
CA VAL A 176 -8.93 -0.84 -2.99
C VAL A 176 -7.62 -0.17 -2.64
N ASN A 177 -6.61 -0.36 -3.48
CA ASN A 177 -5.31 0.30 -3.37
C ASN A 177 -5.04 1.08 -4.67
N THR A 178 -5.09 2.41 -4.59
CA THR A 178 -4.89 3.31 -5.73
C THR A 178 -4.19 4.60 -5.28
N PRO A 179 -3.05 4.98 -5.86
CA PRO A 179 -2.25 4.27 -6.88
C PRO A 179 -1.86 2.87 -6.44
N ASN A 180 -1.88 1.92 -7.39
CA ASN A 180 -1.84 0.50 -7.09
C ASN A 180 -0.40 -0.04 -6.91
N ASN A 181 -0.20 -0.88 -5.93
CA ASN A 181 0.91 -1.80 -5.82
C ASN A 181 0.41 -3.21 -6.22
N PRO A 182 0.84 -3.80 -7.35
CA PRO A 182 2.15 -3.62 -8.01
C PRO A 182 2.15 -2.81 -9.32
N THR A 183 1.01 -2.37 -9.85
CA THR A 183 0.91 -1.90 -11.25
C THR A 183 1.29 -0.44 -11.47
N GLY A 184 1.18 0.40 -10.43
CA GLY A 184 1.30 1.85 -10.56
C GLY A 184 0.09 2.53 -11.22
N VAL A 185 -0.96 1.80 -11.54
CA VAL A 185 -2.18 2.35 -12.17
C VAL A 185 -3.02 3.09 -11.12
N VAL A 186 -3.59 4.20 -11.51
CA VAL A 186 -4.62 4.93 -10.75
C VAL A 186 -5.99 4.48 -11.23
N TYR A 187 -6.86 4.08 -10.30
CA TYR A 187 -8.24 3.74 -10.67
C TYR A 187 -9.00 5.02 -11.02
N SER A 188 -9.64 5.02 -12.20
CA SER A 188 -10.36 6.19 -12.68
C SER A 188 -11.56 6.53 -11.80
N GLU A 189 -11.93 7.80 -11.79
CA GLU A 189 -13.13 8.25 -11.09
C GLU A 189 -14.38 7.49 -11.55
N GLU A 190 -14.51 7.24 -12.86
CA GLU A 190 -15.60 6.45 -13.44
C GLU A 190 -15.62 5.02 -12.88
N THR A 191 -14.45 4.37 -12.76
CA THR A 191 -14.34 3.04 -12.16
C THR A 191 -14.79 3.05 -10.71
N ILE A 192 -14.39 4.05 -9.93
CA ILE A 192 -14.77 4.18 -8.52
C ILE A 192 -16.27 4.45 -8.37
N GLN A 193 -16.87 5.29 -9.21
CA GLN A 193 -18.31 5.55 -9.20
C GLN A 193 -19.12 4.28 -9.50
N LYS A 194 -18.72 3.50 -10.51
CA LYS A 194 -19.37 2.23 -10.85
C LYS A 194 -19.21 1.19 -9.73
N LEU A 195 -18.01 1.10 -9.12
CA LEU A 195 -17.76 0.22 -7.98
C LEU A 195 -18.67 0.58 -6.80
N ALA A 196 -18.79 1.87 -6.47
CA ALA A 196 -19.68 2.36 -5.42
C ALA A 196 -21.15 1.99 -5.69
N ALA A 197 -21.62 2.19 -6.92
CA ALA A 197 -22.99 1.84 -7.31
C ALA A 197 -23.27 0.33 -7.17
N ILE A 198 -22.32 -0.52 -7.51
CA ILE A 198 -22.42 -1.99 -7.30
C ILE A 198 -22.52 -2.30 -5.81
N LEU A 199 -21.68 -1.70 -4.97
CA LEU A 199 -21.70 -1.90 -3.52
C LEU A 199 -23.05 -1.49 -2.91
N GLU A 200 -23.57 -0.31 -3.27
CA GLU A 200 -24.88 0.17 -2.81
C GLU A 200 -26.02 -0.78 -3.21
N LYS A 201 -25.98 -1.28 -4.46
CA LYS A 201 -26.97 -2.25 -4.94
C LYS A 201 -26.91 -3.54 -4.14
N LYS A 202 -25.71 -4.08 -3.94
CA LYS A 202 -25.48 -5.38 -3.26
C LYS A 202 -25.77 -5.32 -1.77
N GLN A 203 -25.47 -4.23 -1.09
CA GLN A 203 -25.88 -4.04 0.31
C GLN A 203 -27.40 -4.13 0.48
N LYS A 204 -28.14 -3.46 -0.42
CA LYS A 204 -29.61 -3.51 -0.41
C LYS A 204 -30.14 -4.90 -0.72
N GLU A 205 -29.52 -5.59 -1.68
CA GLU A 205 -29.90 -6.96 -2.09
C GLU A 205 -29.68 -7.95 -0.95
N PHE A 206 -28.53 -7.89 -0.27
CA PHE A 206 -28.16 -8.84 0.79
C PHE A 206 -28.71 -8.46 2.17
N GLY A 207 -29.08 -7.21 2.39
CA GLY A 207 -29.48 -6.69 3.70
C GLY A 207 -28.32 -6.67 4.70
N THR A 208 -27.08 -6.53 4.22
CA THR A 208 -25.85 -6.50 5.01
C THR A 208 -24.99 -5.30 4.63
N GLU A 209 -24.17 -4.82 5.58
CA GLU A 209 -23.22 -3.74 5.32
C GLU A 209 -21.94 -4.29 4.69
N ILE A 210 -21.48 -3.65 3.61
CA ILE A 210 -20.20 -3.93 2.96
C ILE A 210 -19.31 -2.69 3.11
N TYR A 211 -18.12 -2.85 3.65
CA TYR A 211 -17.17 -1.76 3.89
C TYR A 211 -16.14 -1.67 2.76
N LEU A 212 -15.93 -0.48 2.23
CA LEU A 212 -14.85 -0.19 1.30
C LEU A 212 -13.63 0.29 2.09
N ILE A 213 -12.54 -0.44 2.02
CA ILE A 213 -11.27 -0.07 2.65
C ILE A 213 -10.35 0.50 1.57
N SER A 214 -10.10 1.81 1.63
CA SER A 214 -9.17 2.51 0.75
C SER A 214 -7.79 2.50 1.37
N ASP A 215 -6.88 1.68 0.83
CA ASP A 215 -5.47 1.63 1.27
C ASP A 215 -4.64 2.61 0.44
N GLU A 216 -4.22 3.73 1.05
CA GLU A 216 -3.70 4.91 0.35
C GLU A 216 -2.24 5.29 0.68
N PRO A 217 -1.29 4.36 0.80
CA PRO A 217 0.10 4.73 1.11
C PRO A 217 0.78 5.49 -0.03
N TYR A 218 0.24 5.45 -1.26
CA TYR A 218 0.82 6.05 -2.46
C TYR A 218 0.05 7.26 -2.98
N ARG A 219 -0.95 7.77 -2.26
CA ARG A 219 -1.80 8.88 -2.72
C ARG A 219 -1.02 10.09 -3.23
N GLU A 220 0.09 10.44 -2.56
CA GLU A 220 0.90 11.60 -2.90
C GLU A 220 1.88 11.35 -4.07
N LEU A 221 1.99 10.11 -4.52
CA LEU A 221 2.86 9.68 -5.62
C LEU A 221 2.01 9.47 -6.87
N ALA A 222 1.54 10.54 -7.47
CA ALA A 222 0.85 10.54 -8.77
C ALA A 222 1.62 11.45 -9.72
N TYR A 223 1.70 11.05 -11.00
CA TYR A 223 2.50 11.69 -12.03
C TYR A 223 1.61 12.24 -13.14
N ASP A 224 2.18 13.04 -14.02
CA ASP A 224 1.52 13.57 -15.24
C ASP A 224 0.20 14.32 -14.95
N GLY A 225 0.01 14.85 -13.72
CA GLY A 225 -1.20 15.55 -13.31
C GLY A 225 -2.42 14.65 -13.06
N VAL A 226 -2.22 13.35 -12.95
CA VAL A 226 -3.31 12.41 -12.65
C VAL A 226 -3.85 12.65 -11.24
N GLU A 227 -5.17 12.82 -11.14
CA GLU A 227 -5.88 12.97 -9.87
C GLU A 227 -6.26 11.61 -9.30
N VAL A 228 -5.94 11.40 -8.01
CA VAL A 228 -6.33 10.19 -7.29
C VAL A 228 -7.66 10.41 -6.60
N PRO A 229 -8.75 9.69 -6.96
CA PRO A 229 -10.07 9.86 -6.33
C PRO A 229 -10.00 9.64 -4.81
N TYR A 230 -10.74 10.45 -4.04
CA TYR A 230 -10.87 10.27 -2.60
C TYR A 230 -12.15 9.49 -2.31
N LEU A 231 -12.03 8.21 -1.97
CA LEU A 231 -13.12 7.24 -2.07
C LEU A 231 -14.31 7.52 -1.14
N THR A 232 -14.12 8.22 -0.02
CA THR A 232 -15.22 8.62 0.88
C THR A 232 -16.27 9.52 0.21
N LYS A 233 -15.91 10.15 -0.91
CA LYS A 233 -16.86 11.00 -1.68
C LYS A 233 -17.84 10.20 -2.52
N TYR A 234 -17.57 8.92 -2.76
CA TYR A 234 -18.34 8.08 -3.69
C TYR A 234 -19.17 7.02 -2.99
N TYR A 235 -18.73 6.57 -1.81
CA TYR A 235 -19.39 5.50 -1.07
C TYR A 235 -19.33 5.75 0.44
N ALA A 236 -20.51 5.79 1.09
CA ALA A 236 -20.65 6.17 2.50
C ALA A 236 -19.86 5.22 3.44
N ASN A 237 -19.94 3.90 3.22
CA ASN A 237 -19.24 2.90 4.03
C ASN A 237 -17.75 2.77 3.69
N THR A 238 -17.05 3.89 3.49
CA THR A 238 -15.62 3.91 3.16
C THR A 238 -14.77 4.24 4.38
N VAL A 239 -13.79 3.37 4.67
CA VAL A 239 -12.72 3.60 5.64
C VAL A 239 -11.41 3.81 4.89
N VAL A 240 -10.63 4.84 5.26
CA VAL A 240 -9.34 5.13 4.63
C VAL A 240 -8.20 4.72 5.54
N GLY A 241 -7.24 3.97 5.00
CA GLY A 241 -5.96 3.67 5.64
C GLY A 241 -4.83 4.42 4.94
N TYR A 242 -4.11 5.27 5.67
CA TYR A 242 -3.02 6.08 5.13
C TYR A 242 -1.70 5.82 5.86
N SER A 243 -0.58 6.06 5.18
CA SER A 243 0.77 5.95 5.75
C SER A 243 1.66 7.09 5.30
N PHE A 244 2.45 7.63 6.23
CA PHE A 244 3.53 8.59 5.95
C PHE A 244 4.81 7.91 5.42
N SER A 245 4.81 6.60 5.27
CA SER A 245 5.96 5.82 4.77
C SER A 245 6.46 6.28 3.42
N LYS A 246 5.57 6.79 2.54
CA LYS A 246 5.91 7.17 1.17
C LYS A 246 5.89 8.69 0.97
N SER A 247 4.86 9.36 1.48
CA SER A 247 4.69 10.81 1.35
C SER A 247 5.77 11.63 2.05
N LEU A 248 6.30 11.13 3.18
CA LEU A 248 7.38 11.78 3.94
C LEU A 248 8.67 10.95 3.99
N SER A 249 8.76 9.84 3.24
CA SER A 249 9.91 8.91 3.32
C SER A 249 10.22 8.42 4.74
N LEU A 250 9.19 8.04 5.51
CA LEU A 250 9.29 7.58 6.89
C LEU A 250 8.86 6.11 7.09
N PRO A 251 9.29 5.14 6.27
CA PRO A 251 8.83 3.77 6.39
C PRO A 251 9.26 3.09 7.70
N GLY A 252 10.42 3.47 8.24
CA GLY A 252 10.95 2.96 9.50
C GLY A 252 10.25 3.49 10.74
N GLU A 253 9.60 4.66 10.64
CA GLU A 253 8.96 5.34 11.76
C GLU A 253 7.60 4.77 12.14
N ARG A 254 7.01 3.95 11.24
CA ARG A 254 5.76 3.22 11.49
C ARG A 254 4.61 4.13 11.91
N ILE A 255 4.31 5.15 11.13
CA ILE A 255 3.26 6.13 11.41
C ILE A 255 2.29 6.28 10.23
N GLY A 256 1.00 6.33 10.56
CA GLY A 256 -0.12 6.48 9.63
C GLY A 256 -1.40 6.81 10.38
N TYR A 257 -2.53 6.72 9.70
CA TYR A 257 -3.85 6.90 10.31
C TYR A 257 -4.93 6.10 9.59
N LEU A 258 -6.03 5.84 10.29
CA LEU A 258 -7.33 5.45 9.75
C LEU A 258 -8.27 6.65 9.79
N VAL A 259 -9.12 6.76 8.77
CA VAL A 259 -10.29 7.64 8.77
C VAL A 259 -11.54 6.77 8.77
N ILE A 260 -12.40 6.93 9.77
CA ILE A 260 -13.71 6.31 9.86
C ILE A 260 -14.73 7.46 9.89
N PRO A 261 -15.28 7.85 8.74
CA PRO A 261 -16.27 8.92 8.63
C PRO A 261 -17.53 8.67 9.46
N ASP A 262 -18.28 9.74 9.77
CA ASP A 262 -19.56 9.62 10.48
C ASP A 262 -20.65 8.93 9.62
N GLU A 263 -20.50 8.99 8.29
CA GLU A 263 -21.39 8.37 7.31
C GLU A 263 -21.27 6.84 7.25
N VAL A 264 -20.19 6.28 7.79
CA VAL A 264 -20.00 4.82 7.86
C VAL A 264 -21.04 4.20 8.78
N ALA A 265 -21.62 3.09 8.36
CA ALA A 265 -22.57 2.34 9.17
C ALA A 265 -21.98 1.98 10.55
N ASP A 266 -22.72 2.23 11.62
CA ASP A 266 -22.27 2.03 13.00
C ASP A 266 -20.93 2.75 13.35
N SER A 267 -20.67 3.92 12.76
CA SER A 267 -19.38 4.62 12.84
C SER A 267 -18.85 4.79 14.28
N GLU A 268 -19.70 5.12 15.25
CA GLU A 268 -19.30 5.26 16.67
C GLU A 268 -18.80 3.92 17.23
N LYS A 269 -19.53 2.83 16.94
CA LYS A 269 -19.13 1.49 17.40
C LYS A 269 -17.86 1.03 16.70
N LEU A 270 -17.72 1.32 15.40
CA LEU A 270 -16.55 0.95 14.63
C LEU A 270 -15.31 1.72 15.12
N ASN A 271 -15.43 3.01 15.42
CA ASN A 271 -14.37 3.80 16.04
C ASN A 271 -13.98 3.24 17.42
N ALA A 272 -14.96 2.88 18.25
CA ALA A 272 -14.69 2.24 19.55
C ALA A 272 -14.00 0.88 19.38
N ALA A 273 -14.43 0.06 18.41
CA ALA A 273 -13.80 -1.21 18.09
C ALA A 273 -12.36 -1.03 17.59
N ALA A 274 -12.09 -0.05 16.72
CA ALA A 274 -10.74 0.27 16.25
C ALA A 274 -9.79 0.66 17.39
N ASN A 275 -10.28 1.44 18.37
CA ASN A 275 -9.51 1.77 19.58
C ASN A 275 -9.18 0.52 20.41
N VAL A 276 -10.15 -0.36 20.61
CA VAL A 276 -9.92 -1.64 21.31
C VAL A 276 -8.96 -2.51 20.52
N ALA A 277 -9.16 -2.64 19.20
CA ALA A 277 -8.27 -3.42 18.32
C ALA A 277 -6.83 -2.90 18.38
N THR A 278 -6.61 -1.58 18.33
CA THR A 278 -5.28 -0.97 18.47
C THR A 278 -4.59 -1.43 19.76
N ARG A 279 -5.34 -1.48 20.86
CA ARG A 279 -4.80 -1.92 22.15
C ARG A 279 -4.49 -3.41 22.19
N ILE A 280 -5.47 -4.25 21.79
CA ILE A 280 -5.34 -5.72 21.96
C ILE A 280 -4.43 -6.36 20.92
N LEU A 281 -4.15 -5.70 19.78
CA LEU A 281 -3.13 -6.12 18.84
C LEU A 281 -1.71 -5.81 19.33
N GLY A 282 -1.58 -5.19 20.50
CA GLY A 282 -0.30 -4.91 21.16
C GLY A 282 0.31 -3.57 20.74
N PHE A 283 -0.35 -2.78 19.90
CA PHE A 283 0.14 -1.43 19.53
C PHE A 283 -0.04 -0.43 20.68
N VAL A 284 -1.14 -0.55 21.43
CA VAL A 284 -1.60 0.36 22.50
C VAL A 284 -1.93 1.75 21.95
N ASN A 285 -0.97 2.42 21.32
CA ASN A 285 -1.11 3.66 20.53
C ASN A 285 0.01 3.71 19.47
N ALA A 286 -0.13 4.59 18.49
CA ALA A 286 0.95 4.89 17.56
C ALA A 286 2.12 5.60 18.29
N PRO A 287 3.37 5.55 17.77
CA PRO A 287 4.54 6.18 18.39
C PRO A 287 4.32 7.67 18.66
N THR A 288 4.45 8.09 19.91
CA THR A 288 4.07 9.44 20.39
C THR A 288 4.87 10.55 19.74
N LEU A 289 6.20 10.42 19.67
CA LEU A 289 7.07 11.37 18.98
C LEU A 289 6.63 11.53 17.50
N GLN A 290 6.38 10.41 16.83
CA GLN A 290 6.02 10.43 15.41
C GLN A 290 4.66 11.07 15.14
N GLN A 291 3.70 10.92 16.05
CA GLN A 291 2.42 11.61 15.95
C GLN A 291 2.62 13.14 15.91
N LYS A 292 3.48 13.68 16.80
CA LYS A 292 3.77 15.12 16.86
C LYS A 292 4.56 15.59 15.63
N VAL A 293 5.53 14.80 15.18
CA VAL A 293 6.32 15.09 13.97
C VAL A 293 5.43 15.20 12.74
N VAL A 294 4.54 14.21 12.51
CA VAL A 294 3.66 14.26 11.33
C VAL A 294 2.66 15.40 11.41
N LYS A 295 2.19 15.79 12.60
CA LYS A 295 1.37 16.99 12.76
C LYS A 295 2.09 18.25 12.25
N ALA A 296 3.37 18.41 12.59
CA ALA A 296 4.17 19.54 12.12
C ALA A 296 4.49 19.49 10.62
N CYS A 297 4.39 18.32 9.98
CA CYS A 297 4.80 18.06 8.61
C CYS A 297 3.64 17.67 7.67
N LEU A 298 2.37 17.94 8.03
CA LEU A 298 1.21 17.53 7.22
C LEU A 298 1.21 18.14 5.81
N ASN A 299 1.81 19.32 5.63
CA ASN A 299 1.89 20.01 4.34
C ASN A 299 3.21 19.77 3.61
N GLU A 300 4.13 19.00 4.20
CA GLU A 300 5.40 18.67 3.59
C GLU A 300 5.24 17.51 2.59
N LYS A 301 6.09 17.52 1.56
CA LYS A 301 6.11 16.47 0.53
C LYS A 301 7.54 16.10 0.20
N THR A 302 7.78 14.85 -0.12
CA THR A 302 9.03 14.41 -0.74
C THR A 302 9.11 14.88 -2.19
N ASP A 303 10.33 14.97 -2.72
CA ASP A 303 10.54 15.29 -4.14
C ASP A 303 10.14 14.08 -5.01
N ILE A 304 8.92 14.14 -5.55
CA ILE A 304 8.41 13.10 -6.45
C ILE A 304 9.06 13.15 -7.84
N SER A 305 9.73 14.25 -8.22
CA SER A 305 10.39 14.37 -9.52
C SER A 305 11.53 13.37 -9.67
N TYR A 306 12.13 12.97 -8.55
CA TYR A 306 13.13 11.91 -8.50
C TYR A 306 12.55 10.57 -8.96
N TYR A 307 11.38 10.20 -8.44
CA TYR A 307 10.70 8.96 -8.83
C TYR A 307 10.17 9.04 -10.26
N ASP A 308 9.71 10.20 -10.69
CA ASP A 308 9.22 10.43 -12.04
C ASP A 308 10.34 10.24 -13.08
N ARG A 309 11.52 10.83 -12.85
CA ARG A 309 12.70 10.57 -13.67
C ARG A 309 13.05 9.08 -13.76
N ASN A 310 13.03 8.40 -12.62
CA ASN A 310 13.32 6.95 -12.56
C ASN A 310 12.27 6.15 -13.35
N ARG A 311 10.99 6.50 -13.19
CA ARG A 311 9.85 5.92 -13.92
C ARG A 311 10.06 6.03 -15.43
N GLU A 312 10.28 7.25 -15.90
CA GLU A 312 10.47 7.54 -17.33
C GLU A 312 11.67 6.76 -17.89
N THR A 313 12.79 6.78 -17.19
CA THR A 313 14.01 6.10 -17.66
C THR A 313 13.82 4.59 -17.73
N LEU A 314 13.25 3.96 -16.70
CA LEU A 314 13.04 2.51 -16.68
C LEU A 314 11.96 2.10 -17.69
N TYR A 315 10.82 2.80 -17.73
CA TYR A 315 9.73 2.50 -18.65
C TYR A 315 10.18 2.58 -20.11
N ASN A 316 10.76 3.71 -20.51
CA ASN A 316 11.20 3.91 -21.90
C ASN A 316 12.31 2.93 -22.29
N GLY A 317 13.31 2.70 -21.41
CA GLY A 317 14.38 1.76 -21.69
C GLY A 317 13.88 0.32 -21.87
N LEU A 318 12.93 -0.15 -21.06
CA LEU A 318 12.34 -1.48 -21.22
C LEU A 318 11.46 -1.58 -22.48
N LYS A 319 10.71 -0.52 -22.81
CA LYS A 319 9.91 -0.47 -24.06
C LYS A 319 10.79 -0.55 -25.30
N GLU A 320 11.91 0.16 -25.35
CA GLU A 320 12.89 0.09 -26.43
C GLU A 320 13.50 -1.32 -26.59
N LEU A 321 13.64 -2.04 -25.47
CA LEU A 321 14.10 -3.42 -25.45
C LEU A 321 13.00 -4.44 -25.82
N GLY A 322 11.76 -3.99 -26.06
CA GLY A 322 10.64 -4.82 -26.51
C GLY A 322 9.84 -5.47 -25.37
N PHE A 323 10.03 -5.05 -24.12
CA PHE A 323 9.19 -5.50 -23.01
C PHE A 323 7.81 -4.81 -23.04
N GLU A 324 6.77 -5.56 -22.70
CA GLU A 324 5.39 -5.05 -22.63
C GLU A 324 5.07 -4.62 -21.19
N CYS A 325 4.67 -3.37 -21.02
CA CYS A 325 4.21 -2.82 -19.73
C CYS A 325 3.32 -1.60 -19.96
N ILE A 326 2.44 -1.33 -19.00
CA ILE A 326 1.66 -0.08 -18.92
C ILE A 326 2.51 0.97 -18.20
N LYS A 327 2.48 2.21 -18.68
CA LYS A 327 3.16 3.32 -18.00
C LYS A 327 2.49 3.58 -16.65
N PRO A 328 3.22 3.53 -15.53
CA PRO A 328 2.62 3.81 -14.23
C PRO A 328 2.17 5.27 -14.13
N GLU A 329 0.98 5.48 -13.56
CA GLU A 329 0.43 6.82 -13.28
C GLU A 329 0.72 7.26 -11.84
N GLY A 330 1.12 6.32 -10.97
CA GLY A 330 1.42 6.59 -9.58
C GLY A 330 2.25 5.50 -8.92
N ALA A 331 2.42 5.60 -7.61
CA ALA A 331 3.31 4.76 -6.80
C ALA A 331 4.77 4.82 -7.30
N PHE A 332 5.53 3.75 -7.16
CA PHE A 332 6.89 3.66 -7.71
C PHE A 332 7.20 2.22 -8.17
N TYR A 333 6.21 1.61 -8.83
CA TYR A 333 6.31 0.26 -9.38
C TYR A 333 6.00 0.25 -10.86
N LEU A 334 6.72 -0.59 -11.58
CA LEU A 334 6.45 -0.96 -12.96
C LEU A 334 6.09 -2.45 -13.00
N PHE A 335 4.98 -2.77 -13.64
CA PHE A 335 4.50 -4.14 -13.77
C PHE A 335 4.65 -4.58 -15.22
N VAL A 336 5.60 -5.50 -15.45
CA VAL A 336 6.08 -5.88 -16.79
C VAL A 336 5.62 -7.29 -17.10
N LYS A 337 5.07 -7.48 -18.30
CA LYS A 337 4.71 -8.80 -18.78
C LYS A 337 5.96 -9.65 -19.02
N SER A 338 5.96 -10.84 -18.46
CA SER A 338 7.04 -11.80 -18.67
C SER A 338 7.10 -12.23 -20.15
N PRO A 339 8.29 -12.34 -20.75
CA PRO A 339 8.43 -12.83 -22.12
C PRO A 339 8.09 -14.33 -22.26
N VAL A 340 7.99 -15.05 -21.15
CA VAL A 340 7.60 -16.46 -21.08
C VAL A 340 6.45 -16.66 -20.11
N ALA A 341 5.68 -17.74 -20.30
CA ALA A 341 4.49 -18.00 -19.49
C ALA A 341 4.80 -18.20 -17.98
N ASP A 342 5.94 -18.80 -17.67
CA ASP A 342 6.44 -18.93 -16.29
C ASP A 342 7.30 -17.71 -15.91
N GLU A 343 6.70 -16.74 -15.28
CA GLU A 343 7.42 -15.55 -14.81
C GLU A 343 8.49 -15.86 -13.74
N LYS A 344 8.42 -17.01 -13.07
CA LYS A 344 9.44 -17.45 -12.12
C LYS A 344 10.72 -17.91 -12.85
N GLU A 345 10.57 -18.55 -14.00
CA GLU A 345 11.68 -18.84 -14.90
C GLU A 345 12.35 -17.54 -15.33
N PHE A 346 11.57 -16.54 -15.76
CA PHE A 346 12.09 -15.23 -16.13
C PHE A 346 12.82 -14.55 -14.96
N CYS A 347 12.25 -14.55 -13.75
CA CYS A 347 12.94 -14.04 -12.56
C CYS A 347 14.26 -14.76 -12.27
N ASN A 348 14.31 -16.07 -12.45
CA ASN A 348 15.54 -16.85 -12.23
C ASN A 348 16.59 -16.60 -13.31
N THR A 349 16.17 -16.37 -14.55
CA THR A 349 17.08 -15.99 -15.65
C THR A 349 17.64 -14.57 -15.40
N ALA A 350 16.81 -13.62 -14.96
CA ALA A 350 17.22 -12.27 -14.62
C ALA A 350 18.33 -12.24 -13.55
N LYS A 351 18.29 -13.16 -12.59
CA LYS A 351 19.36 -13.30 -11.55
C LYS A 351 20.74 -13.60 -12.13
N LYS A 352 20.85 -14.24 -13.29
CA LYS A 352 22.13 -14.49 -13.97
C LYS A 352 22.81 -13.18 -14.39
N TYR A 353 22.02 -12.12 -14.53
CA TYR A 353 22.46 -10.76 -14.87
C TYR A 353 22.47 -9.84 -13.64
N ASN A 354 22.37 -10.41 -12.43
CA ASN A 354 22.26 -9.70 -11.15
C ASN A 354 21.04 -8.77 -11.06
N ILE A 355 19.98 -9.05 -11.81
CA ILE A 355 18.71 -8.32 -11.77
C ILE A 355 17.74 -9.08 -10.85
N LEU A 356 17.20 -8.39 -9.85
CA LEU A 356 16.22 -8.93 -8.91
C LEU A 356 14.87 -8.27 -9.11
N ILE A 357 13.88 -9.08 -9.45
CA ILE A 357 12.49 -8.70 -9.74
C ILE A 357 11.53 -9.66 -9.06
N VAL A 358 10.31 -9.24 -8.78
CA VAL A 358 9.33 -10.04 -8.03
C VAL A 358 8.31 -10.65 -8.97
N PRO A 359 8.05 -11.99 -8.89
CA PRO A 359 7.07 -12.64 -9.75
C PRO A 359 5.64 -12.15 -9.47
N GLY A 360 4.87 -11.95 -10.51
CA GLY A 360 3.49 -11.44 -10.47
C GLY A 360 2.50 -12.36 -9.78
N SER A 361 2.78 -13.67 -9.73
CA SER A 361 2.00 -14.64 -8.93
C SER A 361 1.96 -14.27 -7.44
N SER A 362 2.96 -13.54 -6.91
CA SER A 362 2.95 -13.00 -5.54
C SER A 362 1.87 -11.94 -5.32
N PHE A 363 1.30 -11.40 -6.40
CA PHE A 363 0.26 -10.37 -6.41
C PHE A 363 -1.06 -10.87 -7.02
N GLY A 364 -1.20 -12.20 -7.23
CA GLY A 364 -2.39 -12.76 -7.87
C GLY A 364 -2.43 -12.60 -9.40
N CYS A 365 -1.31 -12.26 -10.06
CA CYS A 365 -1.24 -12.04 -11.51
C CYS A 365 -0.03 -12.74 -12.13
N PRO A 366 -0.07 -14.07 -12.32
CA PRO A 366 1.01 -14.80 -12.98
C PRO A 366 1.23 -14.30 -14.42
N GLY A 367 2.43 -14.54 -14.96
CA GLY A 367 2.83 -14.07 -16.29
C GLY A 367 3.35 -12.63 -16.31
N TYR A 368 3.50 -11.99 -15.14
CA TYR A 368 4.05 -10.64 -14.96
C TYR A 368 5.16 -10.63 -13.92
N VAL A 369 5.93 -9.54 -13.87
CA VAL A 369 6.91 -9.26 -12.81
C VAL A 369 6.80 -7.82 -12.36
N ARG A 370 7.01 -7.57 -11.06
CA ARG A 370 7.07 -6.23 -10.50
C ARG A 370 8.50 -5.75 -10.35
N MET A 371 8.75 -4.52 -10.75
CA MET A 371 9.99 -3.77 -10.55
C MET A 371 9.69 -2.50 -9.76
N ALA A 372 10.40 -2.28 -8.63
CA ALA A 372 10.31 -1.04 -7.86
C ALA A 372 11.38 -0.06 -8.39
N TYR A 373 10.97 1.11 -8.89
CA TYR A 373 11.91 2.12 -9.39
C TYR A 373 12.29 3.18 -8.34
N CYS A 374 11.97 2.96 -7.08
CA CYS A 374 12.44 3.76 -5.95
C CYS A 374 13.86 3.34 -5.52
N VAL A 375 14.78 3.31 -6.46
CA VAL A 375 16.19 2.95 -6.32
C VAL A 375 17.09 4.12 -6.73
N ALA A 376 18.40 4.02 -6.54
CA ALA A 376 19.32 5.01 -7.08
C ALA A 376 19.17 5.09 -8.62
N TYR A 377 19.22 6.29 -9.17
CA TYR A 377 19.09 6.50 -10.61
C TYR A 377 20.13 5.70 -11.40
N GLU A 378 21.35 5.64 -10.90
CA GLU A 378 22.46 4.88 -11.45
C GLU A 378 22.17 3.38 -11.52
N THR A 379 21.42 2.84 -10.56
CA THR A 379 20.96 1.44 -10.59
C THR A 379 20.12 1.17 -11.85
N ILE A 380 19.21 2.08 -12.21
CA ILE A 380 18.39 1.95 -13.42
C ILE A 380 19.24 2.04 -14.67
N VAL A 381 20.07 3.09 -14.78
CA VAL A 381 20.91 3.32 -15.97
C VAL A 381 21.87 2.15 -16.20
N ASN A 382 22.48 1.63 -15.14
CA ASN A 382 23.43 0.52 -15.22
C ASN A 382 22.73 -0.84 -15.44
N ALA A 383 21.45 -0.99 -15.06
CA ALA A 383 20.66 -2.18 -15.29
C ALA A 383 20.20 -2.32 -16.75
N LEU A 384 19.93 -1.21 -17.47
CA LEU A 384 19.40 -1.26 -18.84
C LEU A 384 20.27 -2.08 -19.81
N PRO A 385 21.62 -1.98 -19.84
CA PRO A 385 22.44 -2.88 -20.64
C PRO A 385 22.25 -4.37 -20.26
N LYS A 386 22.03 -4.67 -18.98
CA LYS A 386 21.80 -6.05 -18.51
C LYS A 386 20.40 -6.55 -18.91
N PHE A 387 19.40 -5.68 -18.90
CA PHE A 387 18.10 -6.00 -19.50
C PHE A 387 18.20 -6.26 -21.02
N ALA A 388 19.07 -5.54 -21.73
CA ALA A 388 19.32 -5.80 -23.14
C ALA A 388 19.97 -7.17 -23.40
N GLU A 389 20.89 -7.59 -22.52
CA GLU A 389 21.45 -8.96 -22.55
C GLU A 389 20.39 -10.01 -22.24
N LEU A 390 19.59 -9.78 -21.18
CA LEU A 390 18.49 -10.66 -20.78
C LEU A 390 17.42 -10.82 -21.89
N ALA A 391 17.05 -9.72 -22.56
CA ALA A 391 16.08 -9.74 -23.63
C ALA A 391 16.49 -10.62 -24.83
N LYS A 392 17.78 -10.80 -25.09
CA LYS A 392 18.29 -11.67 -26.16
C LYS A 392 18.04 -13.15 -25.92
N GLU A 393 17.86 -13.56 -24.64
CA GLU A 393 17.52 -14.95 -24.30
C GLU A 393 16.11 -15.37 -24.75
N TYR A 394 15.26 -14.36 -25.10
CA TYR A 394 13.83 -14.56 -25.42
C TYR A 394 13.43 -14.04 -26.81
N ARG A 395 14.41 -13.74 -27.67
CA ARG A 395 14.19 -13.32 -29.07
C ARG A 395 14.44 -14.43 -30.07
#